data_8bf466fcf01e9de491551031e3211e19
#
_entry.id   8bf466fcf01e9de491551031e3211e19
#
_cell.length_a   1.000
_cell.length_b   1.000
_cell.length_c   1.000
_cell.angle_alpha   90.00
_cell.angle_beta   90.00
_cell.angle_gamma   90.00
#
_symmetry.space_group_name_H-M   'P 1'
#
loop_
_entity.id
_entity.type
_entity.pdbx_description
1 polymer ?
#
loop_
_entity_poly.entity_id
_entity_poly.type
_entity_poly.pdbx_seq_one_letter_code
_entity_poly.pdbx_strand_id
1 'polypeptide(L)'
;RPRRKQVVLVDHNEFAQSVPGLDQAEILEIIDHHRLADIQTAQPIHVRNEPVGSTNTIIAAMYQEHGVIPSGPMAGLMAAAILSDTVMFKSPTCTKRDISMAERLARIANIKLDDLGKELFASVSPDKPVQEMIASDFKEFHIAEQVLGVGQITCLDSLDIMSRKEELLREMNRIRDEHHYDMVLLMLTDVLLEGTQLLYVGSDDAIRNAFSVEPKDNTLFLPGVMSRKKQIIPMLTALWG
;
A
#
# COMPACT_ATOMS: atom_id res chain seq x y z
N ARG A 1 21.31 14.40 32.04
CA ARG A 1 20.63 13.28 31.37
C ARG A 1 20.66 13.57 29.87
N PRO A 2 21.00 12.60 28.99
CA PRO A 2 20.85 12.80 27.57
C PRO A 2 19.37 13.11 27.28
N ARG A 3 19.08 14.16 26.49
CA ARG A 3 17.72 14.47 26.08
C ARG A 3 17.24 13.31 25.20
N ARG A 4 16.08 12.73 25.51
CA ARG A 4 15.42 11.77 24.62
C ARG A 4 15.14 12.46 23.29
N LYS A 5 15.32 11.74 22.18
CA LYS A 5 14.90 12.24 20.86
C LYS A 5 13.38 12.38 20.86
N GLN A 6 12.89 13.49 20.36
CA GLN A 6 11.47 13.75 20.18
C GLN A 6 11.07 13.40 18.75
N VAL A 7 9.97 12.69 18.58
CA VAL A 7 9.50 12.23 17.27
C VAL A 7 8.01 12.48 17.11
N VAL A 8 7.60 12.74 15.88
CA VAL A 8 6.22 12.70 15.40
C VAL A 8 6.10 11.50 14.47
N LEU A 9 5.15 10.60 14.71
CA LEU A 9 4.87 9.49 13.82
C LEU A 9 3.87 9.94 12.75
N VAL A 10 4.18 9.66 11.51
CA VAL A 10 3.32 9.97 10.36
C VAL A 10 3.15 8.72 9.53
N ASP A 11 1.91 8.42 9.14
CA ASP A 11 1.54 7.31 8.27
C ASP A 11 1.75 5.90 8.85
N HIS A 12 1.96 5.79 10.15
CA HIS A 12 1.99 4.53 10.88
C HIS A 12 1.79 4.75 12.38
N ASN A 13 1.34 3.71 13.07
CA ASN A 13 1.23 3.65 14.53
C ASN A 13 1.56 2.23 15.06
N GLU A 14 2.45 1.52 14.37
CA GLU A 14 2.93 0.18 14.72
C GLU A 14 4.45 0.19 14.95
N PHE A 15 4.94 -0.44 16.02
CA PHE A 15 6.38 -0.57 16.26
C PHE A 15 7.12 -1.28 15.13
N ALA A 16 6.52 -2.31 14.55
CA ALA A 16 7.09 -3.07 13.44
C ALA A 16 7.32 -2.26 12.16
N GLN A 17 6.60 -1.15 11.99
CA GLN A 17 6.74 -0.24 10.85
C GLN A 17 7.62 0.98 11.17
N SER A 18 8.08 1.10 12.41
CA SER A 18 8.84 2.25 12.88
C SER A 18 10.35 2.07 12.70
N VAL A 19 11.06 3.18 12.73
CA VAL A 19 12.53 3.15 12.69
C VAL A 19 13.10 2.51 13.96
N PRO A 20 14.25 1.81 13.89
CA PRO A 20 14.93 1.28 15.07
C PRO A 20 15.22 2.37 16.09
N GLY A 21 14.97 2.06 17.36
CA GLY A 21 15.21 2.99 18.48
C GLY A 21 14.02 3.86 18.86
N LEU A 22 12.84 3.64 18.27
CA LEU A 22 11.62 4.36 18.65
C LEU A 22 11.27 4.16 20.14
N ASP A 23 11.56 2.99 20.70
CA ASP A 23 11.39 2.65 22.12
C ASP A 23 12.18 3.57 23.06
N GLN A 24 13.25 4.22 22.57
CA GLN A 24 14.08 5.16 23.31
C GLN A 24 13.70 6.63 23.08
N ALA A 25 12.77 6.89 22.17
CA ALA A 25 12.31 8.24 21.81
C ALA A 25 11.11 8.68 22.68
N GLU A 26 10.84 9.97 22.67
CA GLU A 26 9.63 10.59 23.19
C GLU A 26 8.71 10.88 22.03
N ILE A 27 7.60 10.14 21.92
CA ILE A 27 6.58 10.37 20.88
C ILE A 27 5.73 11.57 21.31
N LEU A 28 5.70 12.61 20.50
CA LEU A 28 4.94 13.82 20.75
C LEU A 28 3.55 13.79 20.12
N GLU A 29 3.45 13.20 18.92
CA GLU A 29 2.23 13.22 18.13
C GLU A 29 2.20 12.03 17.16
N ILE A 30 0.98 11.59 16.82
CA ILE A 30 0.71 10.59 15.76
C ILE A 30 -0.30 11.18 14.79
N ILE A 31 0.03 11.18 13.49
CA ILE A 31 -0.88 11.56 12.40
C ILE A 31 -0.97 10.39 11.44
N ASP A 32 -2.14 9.74 11.34
CA ASP A 32 -2.27 8.49 10.62
C ASP A 32 -3.69 8.28 10.08
N HIS A 33 -3.83 7.34 9.13
CA HIS A 33 -5.11 6.91 8.56
C HIS A 33 -5.31 5.39 8.65
N HIS A 34 -4.38 4.68 9.26
CA HIS A 34 -4.44 3.23 9.46
C HIS A 34 -5.26 2.86 10.71
N ARG A 35 -5.55 1.57 10.86
CA ARG A 35 -6.08 1.04 12.11
C ARG A 35 -5.13 1.36 13.26
N LEU A 36 -5.66 1.56 14.45
CA LEU A 36 -4.84 1.68 15.65
C LEU A 36 -4.16 0.34 15.95
N ALA A 37 -2.88 0.40 16.31
CA ALA A 37 -2.07 -0.77 16.58
C ALA A 37 -1.45 -0.74 17.99
N ASP A 38 -0.14 -0.94 18.12
CA ASP A 38 0.52 -1.30 19.39
C ASP A 38 1.39 -0.21 20.01
N ILE A 39 1.42 1.00 19.43
CA ILE A 39 2.19 2.11 20.00
C ILE A 39 1.63 2.49 21.38
N GLN A 40 2.51 2.48 22.37
CA GLN A 40 2.22 2.89 23.74
C GLN A 40 3.09 4.09 24.11
N THR A 41 2.50 5.05 24.84
CA THR A 41 3.17 6.25 25.30
C THR A 41 3.08 6.39 26.80
N ALA A 42 4.14 6.91 27.44
CA ALA A 42 4.18 7.12 28.89
C ALA A 42 3.30 8.31 29.35
N GLN A 43 2.98 9.22 28.45
CA GLN A 43 2.16 10.42 28.71
C GLN A 43 1.09 10.55 27.63
N PRO A 44 -0.02 11.27 27.90
CA PRO A 44 -0.98 11.65 26.87
C PRO A 44 -0.29 12.46 25.77
N ILE A 45 -0.61 12.12 24.52
CA ILE A 45 -0.10 12.80 23.34
C ILE A 45 -1.24 13.20 22.41
N HIS A 46 -0.96 14.08 21.46
CA HIS A 46 -1.90 14.34 20.39
C HIS A 46 -1.92 13.19 19.39
N VAL A 47 -3.12 12.67 19.07
CA VAL A 47 -3.32 11.63 18.06
C VAL A 47 -4.40 12.10 17.11
N ARG A 48 -4.05 12.20 15.82
CA ARG A 48 -4.98 12.48 14.75
C ARG A 48 -5.03 11.29 13.80
N ASN A 49 -6.02 10.45 13.99
CA ASN A 49 -6.27 9.28 13.14
C ASN A 49 -7.65 9.42 12.49
N GLU A 50 -7.70 9.41 11.16
CA GLU A 50 -8.93 9.62 10.40
C GLU A 50 -9.13 8.53 9.35
N PRO A 51 -10.38 8.06 9.11
CA PRO A 51 -10.67 7.01 8.12
C PRO A 51 -10.72 7.60 6.69
N VAL A 52 -9.57 8.03 6.19
CA VAL A 52 -9.35 8.57 4.83
C VAL A 52 -8.40 7.67 4.06
N GLY A 53 -8.23 7.93 2.77
CA GLY A 53 -7.39 7.12 1.89
C GLY A 53 -5.89 7.38 2.01
N SER A 54 -5.49 8.54 2.55
CA SER A 54 -4.09 8.94 2.67
C SER A 54 -3.87 9.84 3.88
N THR A 55 -2.75 9.67 4.57
CA THR A 55 -2.31 10.61 5.62
C THR A 55 -2.12 12.02 5.06
N ASN A 56 -1.73 12.16 3.79
CA ASN A 56 -1.59 13.46 3.16
C ASN A 56 -2.92 14.22 2.99
N THR A 57 -4.04 13.52 2.99
CA THR A 57 -5.37 14.15 3.09
C THR A 57 -5.55 14.85 4.43
N ILE A 58 -5.09 14.23 5.52
CA ILE A 58 -5.12 14.82 6.86
C ILE A 58 -4.17 16.02 6.91
N ILE A 59 -2.95 15.89 6.42
CA ILE A 59 -1.96 16.97 6.39
C ILE A 59 -2.49 18.18 5.59
N ALA A 60 -3.08 17.94 4.41
CA ALA A 60 -3.70 19.00 3.59
C ALA A 60 -4.84 19.72 4.35
N ALA A 61 -5.64 18.99 5.12
CA ALA A 61 -6.66 19.55 5.98
C ALA A 61 -6.05 20.39 7.11
N MET A 62 -4.95 19.95 7.73
CA MET A 62 -4.23 20.73 8.76
C MET A 62 -3.71 22.06 8.20
N TYR A 63 -3.14 22.07 6.99
CA TYR A 63 -2.78 23.31 6.31
C TYR A 63 -3.97 24.28 6.20
N GLN A 64 -5.14 23.75 5.83
CA GLN A 64 -6.36 24.55 5.70
C GLN A 64 -6.87 25.07 7.05
N GLU A 65 -6.88 24.23 8.08
CA GLU A 65 -7.32 24.56 9.43
C GLU A 65 -6.48 25.67 10.05
N HIS A 66 -5.19 25.67 9.76
CA HIS A 66 -4.26 26.70 10.22
C HIS A 66 -4.17 27.94 9.31
N GLY A 67 -4.93 27.99 8.23
CA GLY A 67 -4.89 29.11 7.28
C GLY A 67 -3.57 29.24 6.51
N VAL A 68 -2.79 28.15 6.44
CA VAL A 68 -1.50 28.10 5.74
C VAL A 68 -1.69 27.53 4.34
N ILE A 69 -1.10 28.17 3.34
CA ILE A 69 -1.09 27.67 1.98
C ILE A 69 0.25 26.96 1.75
N PRO A 70 0.27 25.66 1.38
CA PRO A 70 1.52 24.98 1.06
C PRO A 70 2.16 25.59 -0.19
N SER A 71 3.49 25.48 -0.30
CA SER A 71 4.18 25.83 -1.56
C SER A 71 3.73 24.92 -2.70
N GLY A 72 3.87 25.38 -3.96
CA GLY A 72 3.53 24.57 -5.14
C GLY A 72 4.19 23.19 -5.14
N PRO A 73 5.51 23.07 -4.92
CA PRO A 73 6.16 21.76 -4.81
C PRO A 73 5.59 20.86 -3.69
N MET A 74 5.32 21.44 -2.51
CA MET A 74 4.74 20.68 -1.39
C MET A 74 3.32 20.22 -1.71
N ALA A 75 2.51 21.07 -2.33
CA ALA A 75 1.16 20.71 -2.78
C ALA A 75 1.21 19.58 -3.83
N GLY A 76 2.16 19.65 -4.77
CA GLY A 76 2.38 18.59 -5.77
C GLY A 76 2.75 17.27 -5.12
N LEU A 77 3.67 17.25 -4.15
CA LEU A 77 4.05 16.04 -3.42
C LEU A 77 2.88 15.43 -2.64
N MET A 78 2.10 16.25 -1.93
CA MET A 78 0.91 15.78 -1.20
C MET A 78 -0.15 15.23 -2.16
N ALA A 79 -0.37 15.87 -3.32
CA ALA A 79 -1.29 15.36 -4.35
C ALA A 79 -0.83 14.02 -4.90
N ALA A 80 0.48 13.87 -5.20
CA ALA A 80 1.07 12.61 -5.64
C ALA A 80 0.87 11.48 -4.61
N ALA A 81 1.10 11.77 -3.32
CA ALA A 81 0.90 10.79 -2.26
C ALA A 81 -0.57 10.37 -2.14
N ILE A 82 -1.54 11.30 -2.22
CA ILE A 82 -2.96 10.96 -2.22
C ILE A 82 -3.32 10.07 -3.42
N LEU A 83 -2.83 10.39 -4.63
CA LEU A 83 -3.05 9.57 -5.82
C LEU A 83 -2.45 8.17 -5.67
N SER A 84 -1.24 8.07 -5.10
CA SER A 84 -0.57 6.80 -4.85
C SER A 84 -1.37 5.93 -3.89
N ASP A 85 -1.72 6.43 -2.71
CA ASP A 85 -2.40 5.68 -1.66
C ASP A 85 -3.83 5.28 -2.06
N THR A 86 -4.48 6.11 -2.87
CA THR A 86 -5.85 5.87 -3.34
C THR A 86 -5.92 5.18 -4.71
N VAL A 87 -4.76 4.86 -5.30
CA VAL A 87 -4.66 4.26 -6.65
C VAL A 87 -5.48 5.05 -7.66
N MET A 88 -5.15 6.34 -7.81
CA MET A 88 -5.91 7.28 -8.65
C MET A 88 -7.43 7.30 -8.30
N PHE A 89 -7.75 7.33 -7.00
CA PHE A 89 -9.10 7.33 -6.45
C PHE A 89 -9.92 6.04 -6.67
N LYS A 90 -9.30 4.96 -7.14
CA LYS A 90 -9.95 3.67 -7.42
C LYS A 90 -9.90 2.69 -6.25
N SER A 91 -9.06 2.94 -5.25
CA SER A 91 -8.99 2.11 -4.05
C SER A 91 -10.27 2.20 -3.22
N PRO A 92 -10.75 1.08 -2.62
CA PRO A 92 -11.87 1.10 -1.69
C PRO A 92 -11.59 1.90 -0.42
N THR A 93 -10.34 2.33 -0.19
CA THR A 93 -9.96 3.22 0.91
C THR A 93 -10.23 4.68 0.59
N CYS A 94 -10.38 5.03 -0.70
CA CYS A 94 -10.57 6.40 -1.15
C CYS A 94 -11.89 6.98 -0.62
N THR A 95 -11.83 8.21 -0.14
CA THR A 95 -13.00 8.97 0.31
C THR A 95 -13.22 10.22 -0.55
N LYS A 96 -14.40 10.82 -0.45
CA LYS A 96 -14.67 12.11 -1.10
C LYS A 96 -13.73 13.22 -0.62
N ARG A 97 -13.21 13.09 0.62
CA ARG A 97 -12.27 14.06 1.19
C ARG A 97 -10.90 13.96 0.51
N ASP A 98 -10.45 12.74 0.19
CA ASP A 98 -9.20 12.54 -0.55
C ASP A 98 -9.25 13.23 -1.91
N ILE A 99 -10.34 13.01 -2.65
CA ILE A 99 -10.55 13.64 -3.97
C ILE A 99 -10.53 15.16 -3.85
N SER A 100 -11.31 15.72 -2.93
CA SER A 100 -11.42 17.17 -2.75
C SER A 100 -10.08 17.81 -2.35
N MET A 101 -9.30 17.16 -1.47
CA MET A 101 -7.98 17.67 -1.07
C MET A 101 -6.97 17.57 -2.22
N ALA A 102 -6.94 16.47 -2.96
CA ALA A 102 -6.07 16.30 -4.11
C ALA A 102 -6.35 17.37 -5.19
N GLU A 103 -7.63 17.63 -5.52
CA GLU A 103 -8.03 18.67 -6.47
C GLU A 103 -7.59 20.08 -6.01
N ARG A 104 -7.73 20.36 -4.72
CA ARG A 104 -7.26 21.63 -4.16
C ARG A 104 -5.74 21.78 -4.26
N LEU A 105 -5.00 20.73 -3.90
CA LEU A 105 -3.55 20.69 -3.98
C LEU A 105 -3.06 20.84 -5.44
N ALA A 106 -3.73 20.17 -6.38
CA ALA A 106 -3.43 20.28 -7.79
C ALA A 106 -3.56 21.72 -8.33
N ARG A 107 -4.61 22.45 -7.89
CA ARG A 107 -4.76 23.88 -8.22
C ARG A 107 -3.62 24.73 -7.66
N ILE A 108 -3.19 24.47 -6.43
CA ILE A 108 -2.06 25.20 -5.80
C ILE A 108 -0.75 24.91 -6.54
N ALA A 109 -0.53 23.64 -6.90
CA ALA A 109 0.67 23.19 -7.61
C ALA A 109 0.66 23.52 -9.12
N ASN A 110 -0.49 23.94 -9.67
CA ASN A 110 -0.72 24.16 -11.10
C ASN A 110 -0.39 22.92 -11.94
N ILE A 111 -0.92 21.76 -11.53
CA ILE A 111 -0.74 20.47 -12.19
C ILE A 111 -2.10 19.82 -12.51
N LYS A 112 -2.11 18.86 -13.43
CA LYS A 112 -3.26 17.99 -13.69
C LYS A 112 -3.07 16.66 -12.98
N LEU A 113 -4.08 16.23 -12.22
CA LEU A 113 -4.01 14.98 -11.46
C LEU A 113 -3.86 13.75 -12.38
N ASP A 114 -4.55 13.74 -13.53
CA ASP A 114 -4.44 12.62 -14.48
C ASP A 114 -3.04 12.47 -15.05
N ASP A 115 -2.37 13.59 -15.39
CA ASP A 115 -1.00 13.57 -15.92
C ASP A 115 -0.02 13.11 -14.84
N LEU A 116 -0.14 13.68 -13.63
CA LEU A 116 0.66 13.27 -12.47
C LEU A 116 0.47 11.79 -12.12
N GLY A 117 -0.78 11.31 -12.14
CA GLY A 117 -1.07 9.91 -11.86
C GLY A 117 -0.48 8.96 -12.89
N LYS A 118 -0.56 9.31 -14.18
CA LYS A 118 0.08 8.53 -15.25
C LYS A 118 1.61 8.45 -15.07
N GLU A 119 2.27 9.57 -14.78
CA GLU A 119 3.70 9.61 -14.49
C GLU A 119 4.07 8.76 -13.27
N LEU A 120 3.28 8.87 -12.20
CA LEU A 120 3.50 8.15 -10.95
C LEU A 120 3.47 6.63 -11.15
N PHE A 121 2.48 6.12 -11.86
CA PHE A 121 2.31 4.68 -12.08
C PHE A 121 3.01 4.14 -13.34
N ALA A 122 3.44 4.99 -14.27
CA ALA A 122 4.31 4.60 -15.38
C ALA A 122 5.75 4.31 -14.94
N SER A 123 6.12 4.72 -13.72
CA SER A 123 7.49 4.58 -13.21
C SER A 123 7.87 3.16 -12.75
N VAL A 124 6.94 2.20 -12.78
CA VAL A 124 7.28 0.79 -12.61
C VAL A 124 7.93 0.32 -13.91
N SER A 125 9.25 0.51 -14.00
CA SER A 125 10.01 0.06 -15.17
C SER A 125 9.98 -1.47 -15.25
N PRO A 126 9.49 -2.06 -16.34
CA PRO A 126 9.54 -3.49 -16.56
C PRO A 126 10.97 -4.05 -16.63
N ASP A 127 11.97 -3.18 -16.78
CA ASP A 127 13.38 -3.55 -16.88
C ASP A 127 14.06 -3.76 -15.52
N LYS A 128 13.41 -3.42 -14.41
CA LYS A 128 13.97 -3.68 -13.07
C LYS A 128 14.14 -5.18 -12.83
N PRO A 129 15.15 -5.61 -12.06
CA PRO A 129 15.27 -6.99 -11.61
C PRO A 129 13.98 -7.44 -10.89
N VAL A 130 13.49 -8.65 -11.19
CA VAL A 130 12.24 -9.17 -10.60
C VAL A 130 12.31 -9.25 -9.07
N GLN A 131 13.50 -9.47 -8.52
CA GLN A 131 13.76 -9.46 -7.07
C GLN A 131 13.41 -8.10 -6.45
N GLU A 132 13.85 -7.02 -7.06
CA GLU A 132 13.57 -5.66 -6.59
C GLU A 132 12.10 -5.31 -6.77
N MET A 133 11.49 -5.75 -7.87
CA MET A 133 10.07 -5.52 -8.14
C MET A 133 9.20 -6.17 -7.07
N ILE A 134 9.43 -7.45 -6.75
CA ILE A 134 8.68 -8.18 -5.73
C ILE A 134 8.94 -7.60 -4.34
N ALA A 135 10.19 -7.30 -4.01
CA ALA A 135 10.58 -6.79 -2.69
C ALA A 135 10.09 -5.36 -2.40
N SER A 136 9.71 -4.59 -3.44
CA SER A 136 9.34 -3.16 -3.29
C SER A 136 8.16 -2.93 -2.33
N ASP A 137 7.17 -3.81 -2.33
CA ASP A 137 6.05 -3.82 -1.36
C ASP A 137 5.63 -5.27 -1.07
N PHE A 138 6.47 -5.97 -0.33
CA PHE A 138 6.24 -7.36 0.08
C PHE A 138 5.98 -7.43 1.59
N LYS A 139 4.95 -8.16 1.99
CA LYS A 139 4.56 -8.32 3.40
C LYS A 139 4.24 -9.77 3.71
N GLU A 140 4.64 -10.19 4.92
CA GLU A 140 4.28 -11.47 5.50
C GLU A 140 2.95 -11.37 6.24
N PHE A 141 2.15 -12.42 6.14
CA PHE A 141 0.87 -12.56 6.84
C PHE A 141 0.76 -13.95 7.46
N HIS A 142 0.29 -13.97 8.70
CA HIS A 142 -0.06 -15.19 9.42
C HIS A 142 -1.59 -15.30 9.48
N ILE A 143 -2.15 -16.35 8.87
CA ILE A 143 -3.59 -16.61 8.84
C ILE A 143 -3.81 -18.04 9.30
N ALA A 144 -4.38 -18.24 10.51
CA ALA A 144 -4.44 -19.52 11.18
C ALA A 144 -3.04 -20.18 11.24
N GLU A 145 -2.89 -21.37 10.70
CA GLU A 145 -1.60 -22.09 10.64
C GLU A 145 -0.78 -21.79 9.38
N GLN A 146 -1.28 -20.91 8.49
CA GLN A 146 -0.63 -20.60 7.22
C GLN A 146 0.24 -19.36 7.32
N VAL A 147 1.42 -19.41 6.73
CA VAL A 147 2.34 -18.27 6.60
C VAL A 147 2.46 -17.89 5.12
N LEU A 148 2.04 -16.68 4.80
CA LEU A 148 1.93 -16.21 3.42
C LEU A 148 2.82 -15.02 3.15
N GLY A 149 3.52 -15.02 2.02
CA GLY A 149 4.16 -13.82 1.47
C GLY A 149 3.25 -13.17 0.42
N VAL A 150 2.96 -11.88 0.55
CA VAL A 150 2.10 -11.17 -0.41
C VAL A 150 2.77 -9.89 -0.86
N GLY A 151 3.21 -9.89 -2.13
CA GLY A 151 3.72 -8.70 -2.81
C GLY A 151 2.61 -7.92 -3.52
N GLN A 152 2.81 -6.62 -3.69
CA GLN A 152 1.94 -5.78 -4.52
C GLN A 152 2.76 -4.84 -5.37
N ILE A 153 2.49 -4.83 -6.66
CA ILE A 153 3.02 -3.89 -7.64
C ILE A 153 1.83 -3.17 -8.26
N THR A 154 1.74 -1.86 -8.06
CA THR A 154 0.73 -1.05 -8.73
C THR A 154 1.33 -0.47 -10.00
N CYS A 155 0.70 -0.70 -11.13
CA CYS A 155 1.14 -0.28 -12.45
C CYS A 155 -0.02 0.30 -13.27
N LEU A 156 0.33 1.08 -14.29
CA LEU A 156 -0.68 1.63 -15.19
C LEU A 156 -1.32 0.51 -16.05
N ASP A 157 -0.47 -0.39 -16.59
CA ASP A 157 -0.83 -1.56 -17.38
C ASP A 157 0.01 -2.74 -16.91
N SER A 158 -0.63 -3.85 -16.62
CA SER A 158 0.04 -5.05 -16.11
C SER A 158 0.67 -5.93 -17.22
N LEU A 159 0.34 -5.69 -18.49
CA LEU A 159 0.78 -6.54 -19.61
C LEU A 159 2.31 -6.59 -19.74
N ASP A 160 2.98 -5.45 -19.58
CA ASP A 160 4.45 -5.38 -19.69
C ASP A 160 5.13 -6.23 -18.61
N ILE A 161 4.62 -6.17 -17.38
CA ILE A 161 5.12 -6.97 -16.26
C ILE A 161 4.80 -8.45 -16.47
N MET A 162 3.61 -8.76 -16.98
CA MET A 162 3.17 -10.13 -17.28
C MET A 162 4.00 -10.78 -18.40
N SER A 163 4.65 -10.02 -19.28
CA SER A 163 5.59 -10.57 -20.25
C SER A 163 6.76 -11.32 -19.58
N ARG A 164 7.06 -11.02 -18.32
CA ARG A 164 8.10 -11.65 -17.50
C ARG A 164 7.54 -12.65 -16.47
N LYS A 165 6.33 -13.15 -16.68
CA LYS A 165 5.62 -14.06 -15.77
C LYS A 165 6.50 -15.23 -15.28
N GLU A 166 7.21 -15.89 -16.18
CA GLU A 166 8.04 -17.04 -15.84
C GLU A 166 9.22 -16.67 -14.91
N GLU A 167 9.78 -15.48 -15.07
CA GLU A 167 10.82 -14.98 -14.17
C GLU A 167 10.25 -14.66 -12.78
N LEU A 168 9.08 -14.02 -12.76
CA LEU A 168 8.36 -13.69 -11.51
C LEU A 168 8.01 -14.97 -10.74
N LEU A 169 7.44 -15.98 -11.40
CA LEU A 169 7.08 -17.25 -10.76
C LEU A 169 8.30 -18.00 -10.22
N ARG A 170 9.44 -17.99 -10.95
CA ARG A 170 10.69 -18.58 -10.43
C ARG A 170 11.17 -17.88 -9.17
N GLU A 171 11.15 -16.56 -9.15
CA GLU A 171 11.56 -15.79 -7.97
C GLU A 171 10.59 -15.97 -6.80
N MET A 172 9.29 -15.99 -7.05
CA MET A 172 8.28 -16.27 -6.03
C MET A 172 8.46 -17.67 -5.41
N ASN A 173 8.80 -18.69 -6.20
CA ASN A 173 9.13 -20.01 -5.68
C ASN A 173 10.39 -19.97 -4.81
N ARG A 174 11.44 -19.25 -5.23
CA ARG A 174 12.66 -19.06 -4.42
C ARG A 174 12.35 -18.43 -3.07
N ILE A 175 11.55 -17.34 -3.07
CA ILE A 175 11.12 -16.66 -1.84
C ILE A 175 10.31 -17.59 -0.94
N ARG A 176 9.37 -18.35 -1.52
CA ARG A 176 8.57 -19.33 -0.78
C ARG A 176 9.44 -20.36 -0.04
N ASP A 177 10.38 -20.93 -0.77
CA ASP A 177 11.24 -22.01 -0.25
C ASP A 177 12.25 -21.47 0.79
N GLU A 178 12.82 -20.29 0.56
CA GLU A 178 13.80 -19.65 1.45
C GLU A 178 13.16 -19.23 2.80
N HIS A 179 11.95 -18.70 2.76
CA HIS A 179 11.24 -18.21 3.95
C HIS A 179 10.24 -19.22 4.53
N HIS A 180 10.13 -20.42 3.91
CA HIS A 180 9.19 -21.48 4.33
C HIS A 180 7.72 -21.00 4.32
N TYR A 181 7.34 -20.19 3.34
CA TYR A 181 5.95 -19.79 3.15
C TYR A 181 5.11 -20.94 2.57
N ASP A 182 3.89 -21.07 3.06
CA ASP A 182 2.92 -22.00 2.47
C ASP A 182 2.52 -21.56 1.07
N MET A 183 2.38 -20.25 0.89
CA MET A 183 2.09 -19.63 -0.41
C MET A 183 2.78 -18.28 -0.54
N VAL A 184 3.09 -17.91 -1.79
CA VAL A 184 3.46 -16.54 -2.15
C VAL A 184 2.51 -16.03 -3.23
N LEU A 185 1.95 -14.85 -3.00
CA LEU A 185 1.07 -14.15 -3.93
C LEU A 185 1.74 -12.86 -4.38
N LEU A 186 1.54 -12.49 -5.65
CA LEU A 186 1.96 -11.21 -6.20
C LEU A 186 0.78 -10.57 -6.91
N MET A 187 0.35 -9.44 -6.39
CA MET A 187 -0.70 -8.62 -6.97
C MET A 187 -0.07 -7.66 -7.98
N LEU A 188 -0.41 -7.78 -9.26
CA LEU A 188 -0.17 -6.74 -10.25
C LEU A 188 -1.46 -5.91 -10.36
N THR A 189 -1.51 -4.83 -9.58
CA THR A 189 -2.68 -3.96 -9.50
C THR A 189 -2.68 -3.02 -10.68
N ASP A 190 -3.57 -3.29 -11.63
CA ASP A 190 -3.69 -2.59 -12.91
C ASP A 190 -4.68 -1.43 -12.78
N VAL A 191 -4.18 -0.21 -12.93
CA VAL A 191 -4.99 1.01 -12.78
C VAL A 191 -5.96 1.18 -13.95
N LEU A 192 -5.58 0.80 -15.17
CA LEU A 192 -6.45 0.92 -16.34
C LEU A 192 -7.57 -0.11 -16.33
N LEU A 193 -7.27 -1.36 -15.98
CA LEU A 193 -8.24 -2.45 -15.91
C LEU A 193 -9.07 -2.43 -14.62
N GLU A 194 -8.74 -1.56 -13.65
CA GLU A 194 -9.40 -1.47 -12.34
C GLU A 194 -9.50 -2.83 -11.64
N GLY A 195 -8.38 -3.55 -11.59
CA GLY A 195 -8.34 -4.89 -11.03
C GLY A 195 -6.92 -5.35 -10.78
N THR A 196 -6.79 -6.59 -10.33
CA THR A 196 -5.49 -7.20 -10.05
C THR A 196 -5.31 -8.46 -10.89
N GLN A 197 -4.22 -8.49 -11.66
CA GLN A 197 -3.67 -9.73 -12.17
C GLN A 197 -2.88 -10.38 -11.03
N LEU A 198 -3.43 -11.45 -10.46
CA LEU A 198 -2.81 -12.17 -9.36
C LEU A 198 -1.95 -13.31 -9.90
N LEU A 199 -0.67 -13.31 -9.54
CA LEU A 199 0.23 -14.44 -9.67
C LEU A 199 0.36 -15.12 -8.32
N TYR A 200 0.52 -16.46 -8.30
CA TYR A 200 0.71 -17.19 -7.05
C TYR A 200 1.58 -18.43 -7.23
N VAL A 201 2.19 -18.87 -6.15
CA VAL A 201 2.86 -20.16 -6.00
C VAL A 201 2.36 -20.81 -4.71
N GLY A 202 1.96 -22.08 -4.80
CA GLY A 202 1.35 -22.83 -3.71
C GLY A 202 0.10 -23.58 -4.16
N SER A 203 -0.96 -23.61 -3.35
CA SER A 203 -2.15 -24.44 -3.57
C SER A 203 -3.16 -23.81 -4.52
N ASP A 204 -3.44 -24.46 -5.66
CA ASP A 204 -4.51 -24.09 -6.60
C ASP A 204 -5.89 -24.16 -5.93
N ASP A 205 -6.11 -25.15 -5.07
CA ASP A 205 -7.37 -25.31 -4.36
C ASP A 205 -7.65 -24.15 -3.40
N ALA A 206 -6.61 -23.67 -2.71
CA ALA A 206 -6.74 -22.50 -1.85
C ALA A 206 -7.13 -21.25 -2.64
N ILE A 207 -6.49 -21.03 -3.79
CA ILE A 207 -6.81 -19.92 -4.70
C ILE A 207 -8.22 -20.03 -5.24
N ARG A 208 -8.60 -21.20 -5.76
CA ARG A 208 -9.96 -21.45 -6.28
C ARG A 208 -11.03 -21.16 -5.22
N ASN A 209 -10.82 -21.66 -4.00
CA ASN A 209 -11.79 -21.51 -2.92
C ASN A 209 -11.85 -20.08 -2.38
N ALA A 210 -10.70 -19.40 -2.23
CA ALA A 210 -10.67 -18.03 -1.72
C ALA A 210 -11.30 -17.02 -2.68
N PHE A 211 -11.06 -17.16 -3.98
CA PHE A 211 -11.47 -16.17 -4.97
C PHE A 211 -12.65 -16.60 -5.85
N SER A 212 -13.12 -17.86 -5.74
CA SER A 212 -14.20 -18.43 -6.55
C SER A 212 -13.94 -18.31 -8.07
N VAL A 213 -12.67 -18.38 -8.46
CA VAL A 213 -12.20 -18.31 -9.85
C VAL A 213 -11.27 -19.46 -10.11
N GLU A 214 -11.43 -20.15 -11.26
CA GLU A 214 -10.51 -21.20 -11.67
C GLU A 214 -9.18 -20.59 -12.12
N PRO A 215 -8.07 -20.86 -11.42
CA PRO A 215 -6.78 -20.33 -11.83
C PRO A 215 -6.27 -21.05 -13.08
N LYS A 216 -5.51 -20.32 -13.89
CA LYS A 216 -4.85 -20.89 -15.07
C LYS A 216 -3.38 -20.52 -15.09
N ASP A 217 -2.51 -21.49 -15.17
CA ASP A 217 -1.07 -21.29 -15.24
C ASP A 217 -0.54 -20.36 -14.12
N ASN A 218 -0.91 -20.63 -12.86
CA ASN A 218 -0.55 -19.86 -11.67
C ASN A 218 -0.99 -18.40 -11.70
N THR A 219 -2.06 -18.07 -12.43
CA THR A 219 -2.57 -16.70 -12.50
C THR A 219 -4.07 -16.64 -12.63
N LEU A 220 -4.66 -15.53 -12.18
CA LEU A 220 -6.07 -15.19 -12.37
C LEU A 220 -6.24 -13.67 -12.35
N PHE A 221 -7.28 -13.17 -13.03
CA PHE A 221 -7.64 -11.76 -12.97
C PHE A 221 -8.80 -11.56 -12.00
N LEU A 222 -8.67 -10.59 -11.12
CA LEU A 222 -9.65 -10.24 -10.08
C LEU A 222 -10.16 -8.82 -10.34
N PRO A 223 -11.31 -8.64 -11.02
CA PRO A 223 -11.89 -7.34 -11.28
C PRO A 223 -12.24 -6.61 -9.98
N GLY A 224 -11.97 -5.30 -9.90
CA GLY A 224 -12.29 -4.47 -8.74
C GLY A 224 -11.42 -4.72 -7.50
N VAL A 225 -10.45 -5.64 -7.57
CA VAL A 225 -9.53 -5.91 -6.46
C VAL A 225 -8.30 -5.01 -6.60
N MET A 226 -8.20 -4.02 -5.72
CA MET A 226 -7.16 -2.99 -5.73
C MET A 226 -6.38 -2.91 -4.42
N SER A 227 -6.82 -3.61 -3.38
CA SER A 227 -6.25 -3.50 -2.03
C SER A 227 -5.91 -4.86 -1.42
N ARG A 228 -4.63 -5.07 -1.14
CA ARG A 228 -4.14 -6.25 -0.42
C ARG A 228 -4.84 -6.42 0.93
N LYS A 229 -4.77 -5.39 1.79
CA LYS A 229 -5.30 -5.44 3.17
C LYS A 229 -6.82 -5.55 3.25
N LYS A 230 -7.57 -4.87 2.36
CA LYS A 230 -9.03 -4.79 2.45
C LYS A 230 -9.76 -5.85 1.63
N GLN A 231 -9.10 -6.46 0.66
CA GLN A 231 -9.74 -7.40 -0.25
C GLN A 231 -9.04 -8.76 -0.26
N ILE A 232 -7.75 -8.86 -0.60
CA ILE A 232 -7.05 -10.15 -0.70
C ILE A 232 -6.95 -10.85 0.66
N ILE A 233 -6.43 -10.17 1.68
CA ILE A 233 -6.23 -10.79 3.00
C ILE A 233 -7.55 -11.22 3.65
N PRO A 234 -8.64 -10.45 3.63
CA PRO A 234 -9.93 -10.92 4.13
C PRO A 234 -10.49 -12.15 3.41
N MET A 235 -10.31 -12.25 2.08
CA MET A 235 -10.75 -13.43 1.31
C MET A 235 -9.97 -14.69 1.73
N LEU A 236 -8.66 -14.58 1.92
CA LEU A 236 -7.82 -15.68 2.42
C LEU A 236 -8.15 -16.01 3.89
N THR A 237 -8.39 -15.00 4.73
CA THR A 237 -8.78 -15.22 6.12
C THR A 237 -10.12 -15.95 6.21
N ALA A 238 -11.08 -15.65 5.35
CA ALA A 238 -12.36 -16.36 5.32
C ALA A 238 -12.24 -17.84 4.92
N LEU A 239 -11.14 -18.21 4.24
CA LEU A 239 -10.88 -19.61 3.87
C LEU A 239 -10.35 -20.43 5.04
N TRP A 240 -9.48 -19.86 5.88
CA TRP A 240 -8.74 -20.58 6.91
C TRP A 240 -9.08 -20.17 8.35
N GLY A 241 -9.81 -19.07 8.54
CA GLY A 241 -10.26 -18.56 9.83
C GLY A 241 -11.70 -18.95 10.08
#